data_9af49d63377997c29fac67f3c99082aa
#
_entry.id   9af49d63377997c29fac67f3c99082aa
#
_cell.length_a   1.000
_cell.length_b   1.000
_cell.length_c   1.000
_cell.angle_alpha   90.00
_cell.angle_beta   90.00
_cell.angle_gamma   90.00
#
_symmetry.space_group_name_H-M   'P 1'
#
loop_
_entity.id
_entity.type
_entity.pdbx_description
1 polymer ?
#
loop_
_entity_poly.entity_id
_entity_poly.type
_entity_poly.pdbx_seq_one_letter_code
_entity_poly.pdbx_strand_id
1 'polypeptide(L)'
;GKRLNTKTSGFIPDYSQKIEGNSNILFLKATIGGKLLNFCFDTGAETNAISSDANKKIMSTVTITRRATLKGAGAAGAEVLFGRMNDFTIGNRQLPNMETIITNLDALSEAYGTHIDGMLGNSFINHGVFSVNFVNKQLGIRFTKGEEK
;
A
#
# COMPACT_ATOMS: atom_id res chain seq x y z
N GLY A 1 6.69 11.20 -9.51
CA GLY A 1 5.87 10.03 -9.39
C GLY A 1 5.24 9.63 -10.70
N LYS A 2 4.57 8.52 -10.65
CA LYS A 2 3.89 8.03 -11.84
C LYS A 2 2.68 8.87 -12.15
N ARG A 3 2.46 9.07 -13.42
CA ARG A 3 1.27 9.75 -13.87
C ARG A 3 0.10 8.78 -13.82
N LEU A 4 -1.01 9.24 -13.30
CA LEU A 4 -2.24 8.47 -13.36
C LEU A 4 -2.89 8.74 -14.71
N ASN A 5 -3.17 7.66 -15.41
CA ASN A 5 -3.77 7.74 -16.72
C ASN A 5 -5.28 7.50 -16.59
N THR A 6 -6.07 8.51 -16.93
CA THR A 6 -7.53 8.40 -16.81
C THR A 6 -8.19 7.90 -18.08
N LYS A 7 -7.43 7.74 -19.14
CA LYS A 7 -7.94 7.16 -20.37
C LYS A 7 -7.52 5.72 -20.45
N THR A 8 -8.46 4.87 -20.81
CA THR A 8 -8.19 3.43 -20.83
C THR A 8 -7.92 2.90 -22.23
N SER A 9 -8.00 3.74 -23.24
CA SER A 9 -7.76 3.29 -24.62
C SER A 9 -6.34 2.76 -24.74
N GLY A 10 -6.20 1.50 -25.13
CA GLY A 10 -4.90 0.88 -25.30
C GLY A 10 -4.23 0.43 -23.99
N PHE A 11 -4.85 0.70 -22.86
CA PHE A 11 -4.29 0.28 -21.58
C PHE A 11 -4.92 -1.06 -21.19
N ILE A 12 -4.08 -2.07 -20.99
CA ILE A 12 -4.53 -3.40 -20.58
C ILE A 12 -3.94 -3.67 -19.20
N PRO A 13 -4.74 -3.59 -18.15
CA PRO A 13 -4.21 -3.79 -16.80
C PRO A 13 -3.96 -5.26 -16.48
N ASP A 14 -2.93 -5.49 -15.65
CA ASP A 14 -2.70 -6.81 -15.06
C ASP A 14 -3.64 -7.06 -13.89
N TYR A 15 -4.12 -5.99 -13.27
CA TYR A 15 -5.02 -6.06 -12.14
C TYR A 15 -5.99 -4.89 -12.22
N SER A 16 -7.24 -5.15 -11.91
CA SER A 16 -8.26 -4.10 -11.85
C SER A 16 -9.11 -4.31 -10.62
N GLN A 17 -9.56 -3.21 -10.05
CA GLN A 17 -10.53 -3.29 -8.96
C GLN A 17 -11.46 -2.10 -9.03
N LYS A 18 -12.61 -2.27 -8.40
CA LYS A 18 -13.61 -1.21 -8.30
C LYS A 18 -13.18 -0.22 -7.22
N ILE A 19 -13.35 1.06 -7.50
CA ILE A 19 -13.10 2.11 -6.51
C ILE A 19 -14.35 2.24 -5.68
N GLU A 20 -14.20 2.12 -4.36
CA GLU A 20 -15.33 2.20 -3.43
C GLU A 20 -15.39 3.55 -2.78
N GLY A 21 -16.59 3.97 -2.42
CA GLY A 21 -16.80 5.20 -1.69
C GLY A 21 -16.83 6.43 -2.56
N ASN A 22 -17.07 7.56 -1.92
CA ASN A 22 -17.16 8.85 -2.61
C ASN A 22 -16.00 9.77 -2.29
N SER A 23 -15.01 9.30 -1.56
CA SER A 23 -13.88 10.14 -1.21
C SER A 23 -12.86 10.16 -2.33
N ASN A 24 -11.93 11.11 -2.24
CA ASN A 24 -10.83 11.19 -3.18
C ASN A 24 -9.71 10.21 -2.85
N ILE A 25 -9.92 9.38 -1.84
CA ILE A 25 -8.91 8.44 -1.38
C ILE A 25 -9.19 7.08 -1.99
N LEU A 26 -8.15 6.50 -2.56
CA LEU A 26 -8.25 5.18 -3.16
C LEU A 26 -7.83 4.14 -2.14
N PHE A 27 -8.59 3.05 -2.08
CA PHE A 27 -8.27 1.91 -1.24
C PHE A 27 -8.03 0.70 -2.13
N LEU A 28 -7.00 -0.05 -1.78
CA LEU A 28 -6.65 -1.26 -2.49
C LEU A 28 -6.71 -2.44 -1.53
N LYS A 29 -7.17 -3.58 -2.03
CA LYS A 29 -7.14 -4.82 -1.26
C LYS A 29 -5.97 -5.65 -1.74
N ALA A 30 -5.18 -6.11 -0.79
CA ALA A 30 -4.04 -6.98 -1.08
C ALA A 30 -3.89 -7.97 0.06
N THR A 31 -3.16 -9.05 -0.15
CA THR A 31 -2.96 -10.04 0.89
C THR A 31 -1.53 -10.04 1.37
N ILE A 32 -1.35 -10.30 2.65
CA ILE A 32 -0.06 -10.58 3.26
C ILE A 32 -0.29 -11.75 4.22
N GLY A 33 0.52 -12.79 4.07
CA GLY A 33 0.37 -13.97 4.91
C GLY A 33 -0.98 -14.64 4.76
N GLY A 34 -1.58 -14.53 3.59
CA GLY A 34 -2.88 -15.13 3.32
C GLY A 34 -4.06 -14.32 3.84
N LYS A 35 -3.82 -13.17 4.44
CA LYS A 35 -4.88 -12.30 4.96
C LYS A 35 -5.16 -11.15 4.01
N LEU A 36 -6.43 -10.92 3.72
CA LEU A 36 -6.84 -9.79 2.88
C LEU A 36 -6.86 -8.52 3.72
N LEU A 37 -6.11 -7.52 3.27
CA LEU A 37 -5.92 -6.28 4.02
C LEU A 37 -6.37 -5.10 3.19
N ASN A 38 -6.74 -4.03 3.90
CA ASN A 38 -7.19 -2.79 3.29
C ASN A 38 -6.07 -1.77 3.34
N PHE A 39 -5.62 -1.33 2.18
CA PHE A 39 -4.55 -0.34 2.05
C PHE A 39 -5.11 0.95 1.48
N CYS A 40 -4.67 2.08 2.03
CA CYS A 40 -4.93 3.35 1.36
C CYS A 40 -3.75 3.65 0.43
N PHE A 41 -4.04 4.38 -0.63
CA PHE A 41 -3.08 4.66 -1.69
C PHE A 41 -2.69 6.13 -1.59
N ASP A 42 -1.42 6.40 -1.33
CA ASP A 42 -0.95 7.76 -1.09
C ASP A 42 0.26 8.05 -1.96
N THR A 43 0.06 8.82 -3.03
CA THR A 43 1.14 9.16 -3.95
C THR A 43 2.15 10.12 -3.34
N GLY A 44 1.82 10.74 -2.21
CA GLY A 44 2.74 11.62 -1.53
C GLY A 44 3.67 10.92 -0.56
N ALA A 45 3.44 9.65 -0.27
CA ALA A 45 4.28 8.90 0.66
C ALA A 45 5.46 8.27 -0.09
N GLU A 46 6.65 8.35 0.50
CA GLU A 46 7.83 7.79 -0.14
C GLU A 46 7.86 6.27 -0.05
N THR A 47 7.38 5.73 1.03
CA THR A 47 7.42 4.29 1.24
C THR A 47 6.05 3.79 1.68
N ASN A 48 5.92 2.48 1.74
CA ASN A 48 4.71 1.84 2.24
C ASN A 48 4.70 1.84 3.76
N ALA A 49 3.55 1.56 4.34
CA ALA A 49 3.43 1.38 5.78
C ALA A 49 2.45 0.25 6.05
N ILE A 50 2.69 -0.49 7.13
CA ILE A 50 1.71 -1.44 7.63
C ILE A 50 1.51 -1.20 9.11
N SER A 51 0.33 -1.60 9.61
CA SER A 51 -0.04 -1.36 10.99
C SER A 51 0.83 -2.19 11.93
N SER A 52 1.27 -1.55 13.00
CA SER A 52 2.00 -2.26 14.05
C SER A 52 1.10 -3.25 14.80
N ASP A 53 -0.21 -3.16 14.61
CA ASP A 53 -1.17 -4.10 15.20
C ASP A 53 -1.41 -5.31 14.33
N ALA A 54 -0.68 -5.45 13.21
CA ALA A 54 -0.83 -6.60 12.34
C ALA A 54 -0.58 -7.90 13.10
N ASN A 55 -1.35 -8.93 12.76
CA ASN A 55 -1.24 -10.18 13.49
C ASN A 55 0.09 -10.89 13.20
N LYS A 56 0.36 -11.93 13.99
CA LYS A 56 1.64 -12.63 13.89
C LYS A 56 1.87 -13.26 12.53
N LYS A 57 0.82 -13.72 11.89
CA LYS A 57 0.93 -14.38 10.60
C LYS A 57 1.42 -13.38 9.54
N ILE A 58 0.95 -12.16 9.62
CA ILE A 58 1.41 -11.09 8.73
C ILE A 58 2.84 -10.73 9.05
N MET A 59 3.13 -10.49 10.33
CA MET A 59 4.45 -10.04 10.75
C MET A 59 5.53 -11.09 10.49
N SER A 60 5.17 -12.37 10.50
CA SER A 60 6.14 -13.42 10.23
C SER A 60 6.68 -13.38 8.80
N THR A 61 5.98 -12.73 7.89
CA THR A 61 6.43 -12.60 6.50
C THR A 61 7.26 -11.34 6.27
N VAL A 62 7.36 -10.48 7.28
CA VAL A 62 8.06 -9.20 7.15
C VAL A 62 9.45 -9.32 7.75
N THR A 63 10.44 -8.87 7.00
CA THR A 63 11.82 -8.83 7.50
C THR A 63 12.09 -7.46 8.10
N ILE A 64 12.36 -7.42 9.39
CA ILE A 64 12.68 -6.16 10.07
C ILE A 64 14.15 -5.86 9.84
N THR A 65 14.44 -4.67 9.32
CA THR A 65 15.81 -4.29 8.99
C THR A 65 16.37 -3.24 9.94
N ARG A 66 15.52 -2.42 10.57
CA ARG A 66 16.01 -1.34 11.42
C ARG A 66 14.90 -0.85 12.33
N ARG A 67 15.28 -0.26 13.44
CA ARG A 67 14.37 0.45 14.33
C ARG A 67 14.78 1.91 14.41
N ALA A 68 13.80 2.78 14.58
CA ALA A 68 14.06 4.19 14.79
C ALA A 68 13.00 4.75 15.72
N THR A 69 13.38 5.78 16.46
CA THR A 69 12.43 6.51 17.29
C THR A 69 12.23 7.86 16.65
N LEU A 70 10.97 8.14 16.28
CA LEU A 70 10.62 9.42 15.71
C LEU A 70 10.20 10.36 16.80
N LYS A 71 10.83 11.53 16.85
CA LYS A 71 10.43 12.57 17.79
C LYS A 71 9.45 13.47 17.07
N GLY A 72 8.21 13.43 17.51
CA GLY A 72 7.18 14.26 16.95
C GLY A 72 6.82 15.38 17.87
N ALA A 73 6.07 16.35 17.37
CA ALA A 73 5.62 17.46 18.17
C ALA A 73 4.75 16.96 19.32
N GLY A 74 5.16 17.27 20.53
CA GLY A 74 4.40 16.93 21.72
C GLY A 74 4.39 15.46 22.10
N ALA A 75 5.16 14.63 21.44
CA ALA A 75 5.16 13.21 21.74
C ALA A 75 6.46 12.78 22.37
N ALA A 76 6.39 11.74 23.18
CA ALA A 76 7.57 11.19 23.84
C ALA A 76 8.46 10.40 22.88
N GLY A 77 8.07 10.31 21.62
CA GLY A 77 8.79 9.54 20.63
C GLY A 77 8.06 8.24 20.35
N ALA A 78 7.78 8.01 19.09
CA ALA A 78 7.13 6.79 18.66
C ALA A 78 8.15 5.89 17.99
N GLU A 79 8.12 4.62 18.36
CA GLU A 79 9.00 3.66 17.71
C GLU A 79 8.44 3.29 16.36
N VAL A 80 9.32 3.28 15.36
CA VAL A 80 8.98 2.88 14.00
C VAL A 80 9.97 1.81 13.58
N LEU A 81 9.44 0.74 13.05
CA LEU A 81 10.27 -0.32 12.50
C LEU A 81 10.34 -0.16 10.99
N PHE A 82 11.51 -0.45 10.45
CA PHE A 82 11.70 -0.48 8.99
C PHE A 82 11.89 -1.91 8.57
N GLY A 83 11.33 -2.26 7.44
CA GLY A 83 11.45 -3.64 6.99
C GLY A 83 11.05 -3.81 5.54
N ARG A 84 10.91 -5.07 5.16
CA ARG A 84 10.50 -5.45 3.81
C ARG A 84 9.37 -6.45 3.88
N MET A 85 8.36 -6.19 3.07
CA MET A 85 7.27 -7.13 2.91
C MET A 85 7.63 -8.14 1.84
N ASN A 86 7.61 -9.42 2.22
CA ASN A 86 8.02 -10.48 1.30
C ASN A 86 6.85 -11.22 0.67
N ASP A 87 5.67 -11.05 1.23
CA ASP A 87 4.50 -11.82 0.79
C ASP A 87 3.33 -10.93 0.38
N PHE A 88 3.62 -9.72 -0.04
CA PHE A 88 2.57 -8.82 -0.52
C PHE A 88 2.09 -9.31 -1.88
N THR A 89 0.78 -9.56 -1.98
CA THR A 89 0.19 -10.08 -3.20
C THR A 89 -1.06 -9.28 -3.53
N ILE A 90 -1.12 -8.77 -4.74
CA ILE A 90 -2.29 -8.06 -5.22
C ILE A 90 -2.76 -8.73 -6.51
N GLY A 91 -4.06 -9.12 -6.51
CA GLY A 91 -4.54 -9.99 -7.56
C GLY A 91 -3.79 -11.31 -7.49
N ASN A 92 -3.15 -11.69 -8.58
CA ASN A 92 -2.33 -12.89 -8.60
C ASN A 92 -0.84 -12.56 -8.76
N ARG A 93 -0.45 -11.32 -8.45
CA ARG A 93 0.94 -10.88 -8.59
C ARG A 93 1.55 -10.67 -7.22
N GLN A 94 2.62 -11.39 -6.92
CA GLN A 94 3.37 -11.20 -5.69
C GLN A 94 4.51 -10.19 -5.94
N LEU A 95 4.65 -9.25 -5.00
CA LEU A 95 5.70 -8.24 -5.05
C LEU A 95 6.61 -8.43 -3.84
N PRO A 96 7.69 -9.19 -3.98
CA PRO A 96 8.57 -9.45 -2.84
C PRO A 96 9.51 -8.29 -2.56
N ASN A 97 10.04 -8.28 -1.36
CA ASN A 97 11.06 -7.31 -0.92
C ASN A 97 10.63 -5.86 -1.03
N MET A 98 9.35 -5.59 -0.84
CA MET A 98 8.84 -4.23 -0.92
C MET A 98 9.09 -3.51 0.39
N GLU A 99 9.76 -2.36 0.33
CA GLU A 99 10.09 -1.61 1.54
C GLU A 99 8.85 -1.09 2.21
N THR A 100 8.86 -1.13 3.54
CA THR A 100 7.73 -0.65 4.34
C THR A 100 8.23 -0.14 5.69
N ILE A 101 7.43 0.70 6.31
CA ILE A 101 7.59 0.98 7.73
C ILE A 101 6.46 0.28 8.47
N ILE A 102 6.71 -0.04 9.73
CA ILE A 102 5.69 -0.63 10.60
C ILE A 102 5.43 0.39 11.70
N THR A 103 4.21 0.89 11.75
CA THR A 103 3.87 1.95 12.68
C THR A 103 2.39 1.89 13.01
N ASN A 104 1.98 2.63 14.03
CA ASN A 104 0.58 2.67 14.44
C ASN A 104 -0.22 3.51 13.44
N LEU A 105 -1.28 2.92 12.89
CA LEU A 105 -2.13 3.57 11.90
C LEU A 105 -3.53 3.89 12.44
N ASP A 106 -3.69 3.90 13.77
CA ASP A 106 -5.01 4.16 14.35
C ASP A 106 -5.54 5.55 14.00
N ALA A 107 -4.67 6.56 14.06
CA ALA A 107 -5.08 7.92 13.75
C ALA A 107 -5.51 8.04 12.28
N LEU A 108 -4.82 7.32 11.40
CA LEU A 108 -5.17 7.32 9.98
C LEU A 108 -6.51 6.65 9.76
N SER A 109 -6.75 5.53 10.45
CA SER A 109 -8.03 4.83 10.36
C SER A 109 -9.17 5.70 10.85
N GLU A 110 -8.96 6.42 11.95
CA GLU A 110 -9.97 7.32 12.47
C GLU A 110 -10.27 8.46 11.50
N ALA A 111 -9.22 9.01 10.92
CA ALA A 111 -9.38 10.15 10.01
C ALA A 111 -10.20 9.77 8.79
N TYR A 112 -10.07 8.56 8.31
CA TYR A 112 -10.79 8.11 7.12
C TYR A 112 -12.07 7.34 7.42
N GLY A 113 -12.34 7.11 8.70
CA GLY A 113 -13.57 6.42 9.09
C GLY A 113 -13.65 4.97 8.68
N THR A 114 -12.52 4.34 8.42
CA THR A 114 -12.48 2.93 8.07
C THR A 114 -11.18 2.34 8.58
N HIS A 115 -11.18 1.02 8.79
CA HIS A 115 -9.97 0.36 9.26
C HIS A 115 -8.97 0.28 8.13
N ILE A 116 -7.78 0.80 8.38
CA ILE A 116 -6.70 0.80 7.41
C ILE A 116 -5.58 -0.07 7.95
N ASP A 117 -5.25 -1.12 7.20
CA ASP A 117 -4.18 -2.04 7.58
C ASP A 117 -2.82 -1.57 7.11
N GLY A 118 -2.80 -0.72 6.09
CA GLY A 118 -1.54 -0.22 5.57
C GLY A 118 -1.75 0.92 4.59
N MET A 119 -0.63 1.45 4.14
CA MET A 119 -0.61 2.54 3.18
C MET A 119 0.39 2.19 2.10
N LEU A 120 0.01 2.42 0.85
CA LEU A 120 0.87 2.16 -0.28
C LEU A 120 1.37 3.48 -0.84
N GLY A 121 2.67 3.65 -0.87
CA GLY A 121 3.32 4.84 -1.37
C GLY A 121 4.20 4.54 -2.57
N ASN A 122 5.23 5.35 -2.76
CA ASN A 122 6.07 5.24 -3.94
C ASN A 122 6.79 3.89 -4.04
N SER A 123 7.06 3.23 -2.93
CA SER A 123 7.66 1.90 -2.97
C SER A 123 6.78 0.90 -3.69
N PHE A 124 5.46 1.10 -3.66
CA PHE A 124 4.53 0.28 -4.42
C PHE A 124 4.27 0.88 -5.80
N ILE A 125 4.08 2.20 -5.86
CA ILE A 125 3.69 2.89 -7.08
C ILE A 125 4.72 2.67 -8.18
N ASN A 126 5.99 2.59 -7.81
CA ASN A 126 7.06 2.41 -8.79
C ASN A 126 7.06 1.04 -9.45
N HIS A 127 6.23 0.10 -8.98
CA HIS A 127 6.13 -1.22 -9.58
C HIS A 127 5.21 -1.28 -10.78
N GLY A 128 4.54 -0.18 -11.13
CA GLY A 128 3.62 -0.28 -12.24
C GLY A 128 3.13 1.03 -12.79
N VAL A 129 2.29 0.90 -13.79
CA VAL A 129 1.56 2.02 -14.39
C VAL A 129 0.12 1.92 -13.93
N PHE A 130 -0.43 3.05 -13.50
CA PHE A 130 -1.75 3.08 -12.90
C PHE A 130 -2.72 3.83 -13.80
N SER A 131 -3.93 3.34 -13.88
CA SER A 131 -5.03 3.97 -14.60
C SER A 131 -6.22 4.10 -13.65
N VAL A 132 -6.74 5.30 -13.52
CA VAL A 132 -7.89 5.55 -12.67
C VAL A 132 -9.01 6.10 -13.53
N ASN A 133 -10.15 5.44 -13.49
CA ASN A 133 -11.34 5.89 -14.20
C ASN A 133 -12.41 6.22 -13.17
N PHE A 134 -12.60 7.51 -12.91
CA PHE A 134 -13.54 7.94 -11.89
C PHE A 134 -15.00 7.83 -12.34
N VAL A 135 -15.22 7.83 -13.64
CA VAL A 135 -16.58 7.66 -14.17
C VAL A 135 -17.07 6.24 -13.92
N ASN A 136 -16.24 5.25 -14.26
CA ASN A 136 -16.57 3.84 -14.06
C ASN A 136 -16.15 3.33 -12.70
N LYS A 137 -15.46 4.16 -11.92
CA LYS A 137 -14.95 3.80 -10.61
C LYS A 137 -14.09 2.54 -10.67
N GLN A 138 -13.11 2.59 -11.54
CA GLN A 138 -12.18 1.48 -11.76
C GLN A 138 -10.75 1.93 -11.60
N LEU A 139 -9.95 1.10 -10.96
CA LEU A 139 -8.50 1.28 -10.87
C LEU A 139 -7.84 0.10 -11.55
N GLY A 140 -6.96 0.40 -12.50
CA GLY A 140 -6.18 -0.64 -13.16
C GLY A 140 -4.70 -0.47 -12.90
N ILE A 141 -3.99 -1.56 -12.80
CA ILE A 141 -2.55 -1.57 -12.58
C ILE A 141 -1.90 -2.47 -13.61
N ARG A 142 -0.86 -1.95 -14.25
CA ARG A 142 -0.03 -2.74 -15.15
C ARG A 142 1.36 -2.74 -14.57
N PHE A 143 1.83 -3.91 -14.17
CA PHE A 143 3.13 -4.04 -13.53
C PHE A 143 4.25 -3.97 -14.55
N THR A 144 5.38 -3.37 -14.15
CA THR A 144 6.52 -3.25 -15.03
C THR A 144 7.28 -4.57 -15.07
N LYS A 145 7.93 -4.85 -16.21
CA LYS A 145 8.63 -6.12 -16.39
C LYS A 145 9.78 -6.30 -15.43
N GLY A 146 10.44 -5.20 -15.08
CA GLY A 146 11.60 -5.30 -14.19
C GLY A 146 11.27 -5.88 -12.84
N GLU A 147 10.00 -5.87 -12.47
CA GLU A 147 9.56 -6.32 -11.15
C GLU A 147 9.31 -7.83 -11.10
N GLU A 148 9.49 -8.52 -12.19
CA GLU A 148 9.24 -9.96 -12.23
C GLU A 148 10.43 -10.79 -11.79
N LYS A 149 11.54 -10.15 -11.51
CA LYS A 149 12.73 -10.86 -11.09
C LYS A 149 12.74 -11.21 -9.63
#